data_09e785a674cf206fa42c3ea94b3f9c26
#
_entry.id   09e785a674cf206fa42c3ea94b3f9c26
#
_cell.length_a   1.000
_cell.length_b   1.000
_cell.length_c   1.000
_cell.angle_alpha   90.00
_cell.angle_beta   90.00
_cell.angle_gamma   90.00
#
_symmetry.space_group_name_H-M   'P 1'
#
loop_
_entity.id
_entity.type
_entity.pdbx_description
1 polymer ?
#
loop_
_entity_poly.entity_id
_entity_poly.type
_entity_poly.pdbx_seq_one_letter_code
_entity_poly.pdbx_strand_id
1 'polypeptide(L)'
;MRNQKPPFEITNQMIDYVAEIAELVGKLSAVSSLSANPTLRRSNRIKTIHGSLAIEQNTLSLEQVTALLNGKHVLAPPKDIAEVKNAYEIYERLDELDPYSVDDLLTAHGIMTRGLVEESGIFRTRPVGVVDSEGHVLHFGTLPQYVPDLIMELLDWVKTRVYLKTQKRPKKC
;
A
#
# COMPACT_ATOMS: atom_id res chain seq x y z
N MET A 1 13.28 -20.18 -13.71
CA MET A 1 12.11 -19.55 -13.04
C MET A 1 11.42 -20.58 -12.16
N ARG A 2 11.49 -20.42 -10.84
CA ARG A 2 10.69 -21.24 -9.93
C ARG A 2 9.24 -20.81 -10.07
N ASN A 3 8.39 -21.69 -10.59
CA ASN A 3 6.94 -21.48 -10.69
C ASN A 3 6.31 -21.58 -9.28
N GLN A 4 6.71 -20.66 -8.38
CA GLN A 4 6.20 -20.62 -7.02
C GLN A 4 4.83 -19.96 -7.03
N LYS A 5 3.80 -20.80 -6.93
CA LYS A 5 2.47 -20.28 -6.60
C LYS A 5 2.48 -19.79 -5.15
N PRO A 6 1.78 -18.69 -4.83
CA PRO A 6 1.58 -18.30 -3.44
C PRO A 6 1.04 -19.48 -2.63
N PRO A 7 1.51 -19.72 -1.39
CA PRO A 7 1.13 -20.85 -0.57
C PRO A 7 -0.25 -20.62 0.06
N PHE A 8 -1.32 -20.72 -0.74
CA PHE A 8 -2.70 -20.68 -0.25
C PHE A 8 -3.57 -21.67 -1.03
N GLU A 9 -4.62 -22.14 -0.36
CA GLU A 9 -5.69 -22.95 -0.95
C GLU A 9 -6.97 -22.11 -1.01
N ILE A 10 -7.70 -22.23 -2.13
CA ILE A 10 -8.99 -21.55 -2.28
C ILE A 10 -10.03 -22.34 -1.50
N THR A 11 -10.59 -21.74 -0.46
CA THR A 11 -11.67 -22.34 0.34
C THR A 11 -13.04 -21.89 -0.18
N ASN A 12 -14.10 -22.65 0.16
CA ASN A 12 -15.48 -22.23 -0.13
C ASN A 12 -15.81 -20.87 0.48
N GLN A 13 -15.34 -20.60 1.71
CA GLN A 13 -15.53 -19.32 2.37
C GLN A 13 -14.90 -18.15 1.60
N MET A 14 -13.73 -18.34 0.99
CA MET A 14 -13.13 -17.31 0.11
C MET A 14 -14.00 -17.05 -1.12
N ILE A 15 -14.61 -18.07 -1.69
CA ILE A 15 -15.51 -17.94 -2.84
C ILE A 15 -16.76 -17.15 -2.45
N ASP A 16 -17.36 -17.47 -1.30
CA ASP A 16 -18.52 -16.76 -0.77
C ASP A 16 -18.22 -15.28 -0.53
N TYR A 17 -17.09 -14.94 0.11
CA TYR A 17 -16.66 -13.55 0.29
C TYR A 17 -16.43 -12.82 -1.02
N VAL A 18 -15.82 -13.46 -2.01
CA VAL A 18 -15.62 -12.85 -3.34
C VAL A 18 -16.95 -12.56 -4.01
N ALA A 19 -17.93 -13.47 -3.89
CA ALA A 19 -19.27 -13.27 -4.43
C ALA A 19 -20.00 -12.10 -3.74
N GLU A 20 -19.96 -12.04 -2.42
CA GLU A 20 -20.55 -10.95 -1.62
C GLU A 20 -19.91 -9.60 -1.95
N ILE A 21 -18.58 -9.52 -1.98
CA ILE A 21 -17.86 -8.31 -2.39
C ILE A 21 -18.26 -7.88 -3.80
N ALA A 22 -18.34 -8.81 -4.75
CA ALA A 22 -18.72 -8.49 -6.11
C ALA A 22 -20.16 -7.94 -6.21
N GLU A 23 -21.08 -8.48 -5.43
CA GLU A 23 -22.45 -7.98 -5.33
C GLU A 23 -22.50 -6.57 -4.75
N LEU A 24 -21.78 -6.32 -3.63
CA LEU A 24 -21.72 -5.00 -2.99
C LEU A 24 -21.10 -3.95 -3.91
N VAL A 25 -20.00 -4.30 -4.62
CA VAL A 25 -19.39 -3.42 -5.62
C VAL A 25 -20.35 -3.13 -6.77
N GLY A 26 -21.12 -4.13 -7.21
CA GLY A 26 -22.16 -3.95 -8.24
C GLY A 26 -23.25 -2.97 -7.79
N LYS A 27 -23.75 -3.11 -6.55
CA LYS A 27 -24.73 -2.19 -5.96
C LYS A 27 -24.20 -0.76 -5.87
N LEU A 28 -22.95 -0.57 -5.40
CA LEU A 28 -22.29 0.73 -5.32
C LEU A 28 -22.08 1.37 -6.69
N SER A 29 -21.71 0.58 -7.70
CA SER A 29 -21.48 1.06 -9.06
C SER A 29 -22.77 1.51 -9.75
N ALA A 30 -23.92 0.96 -9.37
CA ALA A 30 -25.24 1.39 -9.86
C ALA A 30 -25.67 2.76 -9.29
N VAL A 31 -25.09 3.17 -8.13
CA VAL A 31 -25.34 4.48 -7.50
C VAL A 31 -24.24 5.44 -7.94
N SER A 32 -24.23 5.83 -9.20
CA SER A 32 -23.15 6.58 -9.86
C SER A 32 -22.81 7.96 -9.27
N SER A 33 -23.61 8.49 -8.33
CA SER A 33 -23.38 9.79 -7.70
C SER A 33 -22.31 9.77 -6.58
N LEU A 34 -22.05 8.60 -5.96
CA LEU A 34 -21.12 8.49 -4.82
C LEU A 34 -19.65 8.59 -5.23
N SER A 35 -19.28 8.05 -6.40
CA SER A 35 -17.91 8.09 -6.90
C SER A 35 -17.46 9.49 -7.36
N ALA A 36 -18.41 10.38 -7.65
CA ALA A 36 -18.16 11.74 -8.12
C ALA A 36 -18.06 12.77 -6.98
N ASN A 37 -18.27 12.38 -5.70
CA ASN A 37 -18.26 13.34 -4.59
C ASN A 37 -16.82 13.55 -4.04
N PRO A 38 -16.19 14.74 -4.29
CA PRO A 38 -14.82 15.04 -3.85
C PRO A 38 -14.66 15.00 -2.34
N THR A 39 -15.69 15.45 -1.61
CA THR A 39 -15.69 15.49 -0.14
C THR A 39 -15.65 14.07 0.44
N LEU A 40 -16.45 13.16 -0.12
CA LEU A 40 -16.47 11.76 0.30
C LEU A 40 -15.12 11.07 -0.01
N ARG A 41 -14.56 11.31 -1.20
CA ARG A 41 -13.23 10.78 -1.56
C ARG A 41 -12.14 11.27 -0.61
N ARG A 42 -12.12 12.58 -0.29
CA ARG A 42 -11.18 13.14 0.69
C ARG A 42 -11.36 12.51 2.08
N SER A 43 -12.60 12.40 2.57
CA SER A 43 -12.89 11.77 3.86
C SER A 43 -12.44 10.32 3.92
N ASN A 44 -12.72 9.54 2.86
CA ASN A 44 -12.30 8.14 2.79
C ASN A 44 -10.76 8.01 2.74
N ARG A 45 -10.08 8.88 1.98
CA ARG A 45 -8.61 8.94 1.95
C ARG A 45 -8.01 9.19 3.34
N ILE A 46 -8.55 10.18 4.08
CA ILE A 46 -8.11 10.47 5.45
C ILE A 46 -8.29 9.25 6.36
N LYS A 47 -9.44 8.57 6.28
CA LYS A 47 -9.69 7.34 7.05
C LYS A 47 -8.74 6.21 6.67
N THR A 48 -8.43 6.05 5.39
CA THR A 48 -7.48 5.03 4.90
C THR A 48 -6.07 5.31 5.42
N ILE A 49 -5.61 6.56 5.33
CA ILE A 49 -4.30 6.97 5.86
C ILE A 49 -4.24 6.71 7.37
N HIS A 50 -5.21 7.18 8.13
CA HIS A 50 -5.27 6.94 9.59
C HIS A 50 -5.24 5.46 9.91
N GLY A 51 -6.09 4.62 9.27
CA GLY A 51 -6.16 3.19 9.52
C GLY A 51 -4.85 2.45 9.17
N SER A 52 -4.21 2.81 8.06
CA SER A 52 -2.93 2.22 7.66
C SER A 52 -1.80 2.58 8.63
N LEU A 53 -1.70 3.85 9.02
CA LEU A 53 -0.66 4.31 9.94
C LEU A 53 -0.89 3.82 11.37
N ALA A 54 -2.13 3.58 11.79
CA ALA A 54 -2.43 2.98 13.09
C ALA A 54 -1.86 1.55 13.22
N ILE A 55 -1.78 0.79 12.12
CA ILE A 55 -1.11 -0.53 12.08
C ILE A 55 0.39 -0.37 12.36
N GLU A 56 1.01 0.73 11.91
CA GLU A 56 2.41 1.08 12.14
C GLU A 56 2.62 1.83 13.47
N GLN A 57 1.63 1.79 14.36
CA GLN A 57 1.67 2.40 15.70
C GLN A 57 1.75 3.94 15.70
N ASN A 58 1.32 4.61 14.64
CA ASN A 58 1.11 6.06 14.66
C ASN A 58 0.03 6.42 15.68
N THR A 59 0.31 7.42 16.51
CA THR A 59 -0.52 7.73 17.70
C THR A 59 -1.59 8.79 17.44
N LEU A 60 -1.65 9.41 16.25
CA LEU A 60 -2.63 10.43 15.94
C LEU A 60 -4.04 9.87 15.83
N SER A 61 -5.00 10.52 16.48
CA SER A 61 -6.42 10.20 16.26
C SER A 61 -6.91 10.65 14.88
N LEU A 62 -8.04 10.13 14.44
CA LEU A 62 -8.66 10.52 13.17
C LEU A 62 -8.93 12.03 13.09
N GLU A 63 -9.33 12.64 14.21
CA GLU A 63 -9.55 14.10 14.34
C GLU A 63 -8.23 14.86 14.17
N GLN A 64 -7.14 14.39 14.78
CA GLN A 64 -5.82 14.99 14.67
C GLN A 64 -5.28 14.86 13.25
N VAL A 65 -5.39 13.71 12.62
CA VAL A 65 -5.03 13.51 11.19
C VAL A 65 -5.83 14.47 10.30
N THR A 66 -7.14 14.57 10.53
CA THR A 66 -8.01 15.48 9.78
C THR A 66 -7.61 16.94 9.99
N ALA A 67 -7.32 17.35 11.22
CA ALA A 67 -6.88 18.69 11.54
C ALA A 67 -5.55 19.04 10.87
N LEU A 68 -4.58 18.11 10.94
CA LEU A 68 -3.25 18.26 10.33
C LEU A 68 -3.36 18.45 8.81
N LEU A 69 -4.16 17.62 8.14
CA LEU A 69 -4.37 17.66 6.69
C LEU A 69 -5.23 18.86 6.24
N ASN A 70 -5.88 19.54 7.17
CA ASN A 70 -6.54 20.83 6.96
C ASN A 70 -5.64 22.03 7.33
N GLY A 71 -4.33 21.82 7.53
CA GLY A 71 -3.36 22.86 7.81
C GLY A 71 -3.38 23.39 9.25
N LYS A 72 -4.04 22.72 10.17
CA LYS A 72 -4.06 23.09 11.59
C LYS A 72 -2.82 22.55 12.31
N HIS A 73 -2.38 23.29 13.33
CA HIS A 73 -1.33 22.77 14.21
C HIS A 73 -1.87 21.64 15.09
N VAL A 74 -1.12 20.56 15.18
CA VAL A 74 -1.40 19.40 16.01
C VAL A 74 -0.19 19.12 16.88
N LEU A 75 -0.41 18.94 18.18
CA LEU A 75 0.62 18.49 19.11
C LEU A 75 0.72 16.97 19.06
N ALA A 76 1.80 16.46 18.48
CA ALA A 76 2.09 15.04 18.36
C ALA A 76 3.59 14.84 18.12
N PRO A 77 4.12 13.59 18.23
CA PRO A 77 5.50 13.31 17.90
C PRO A 77 5.82 13.75 16.45
N PRO A 78 6.99 14.39 16.22
CA PRO A 78 7.38 14.83 14.87
C PRO A 78 7.36 13.70 13.82
N LYS A 79 7.74 12.48 14.24
CA LYS A 79 7.69 11.28 13.41
C LYS A 79 6.27 11.02 12.91
N ASP A 80 5.30 10.98 13.83
CA ASP A 80 3.90 10.67 13.51
C ASP A 80 3.31 11.72 12.55
N ILE A 81 3.65 13.00 12.76
CA ILE A 81 3.26 14.08 11.85
C ILE A 81 3.86 13.89 10.45
N ALA A 82 5.16 13.52 10.38
CA ALA A 82 5.83 13.28 9.11
C ALA A 82 5.21 12.09 8.36
N GLU A 83 4.91 10.99 9.04
CA GLU A 83 4.25 9.81 8.46
C GLU A 83 2.91 10.18 7.82
N VAL A 84 2.05 10.95 8.52
CA VAL A 84 0.76 11.38 7.97
C VAL A 84 0.92 12.26 6.74
N LYS A 85 1.85 13.22 6.77
CA LYS A 85 2.10 14.12 5.63
C LYS A 85 2.65 13.37 4.42
N ASN A 86 3.60 12.47 4.64
CA ASN A 86 4.19 11.64 3.59
C ASN A 86 3.15 10.71 2.96
N ALA A 87 2.34 10.04 3.79
CA ALA A 87 1.25 9.20 3.32
C ALA A 87 0.24 10.02 2.50
N TYR A 88 -0.15 11.20 2.95
CA TYR A 88 -1.07 12.05 2.20
C TYR A 88 -0.49 12.46 0.85
N GLU A 89 0.79 12.86 0.80
CA GLU A 89 1.46 13.26 -0.44
C GLU A 89 1.46 12.11 -1.47
N ILE A 90 1.81 10.89 -1.07
CA ILE A 90 1.81 9.77 -2.00
C ILE A 90 0.40 9.40 -2.48
N TYR A 91 -0.62 9.48 -1.61
CA TYR A 91 -2.00 9.24 -2.02
C TYR A 91 -2.54 10.28 -3.01
N GLU A 92 -2.04 11.53 -2.98
CA GLU A 92 -2.38 12.55 -3.99
C GLU A 92 -1.75 12.22 -5.36
N ARG A 93 -0.65 11.48 -5.38
CA ARG A 93 0.15 11.17 -6.57
C ARG A 93 -0.01 9.75 -7.09
N LEU A 94 -0.92 8.95 -6.50
CA LEU A 94 -1.09 7.53 -6.90
C LEU A 94 -1.37 7.35 -8.39
N ASP A 95 -2.12 8.25 -9.00
CA ASP A 95 -2.49 8.18 -10.41
C ASP A 95 -1.31 8.50 -11.37
N GLU A 96 -0.20 9.05 -10.83
CA GLU A 96 1.02 9.37 -11.57
C GLU A 96 2.00 8.19 -11.65
N LEU A 97 1.79 7.16 -10.82
CA LEU A 97 2.74 6.06 -10.62
C LEU A 97 2.31 4.79 -11.36
N ASP A 98 3.24 4.15 -12.05
CA ASP A 98 3.05 2.81 -12.61
C ASP A 98 3.31 1.75 -11.51
N PRO A 99 2.29 0.97 -11.08
CA PRO A 99 2.45 -0.05 -10.04
C PRO A 99 3.38 -1.21 -10.45
N TYR A 100 3.81 -1.26 -11.70
CA TYR A 100 4.73 -2.27 -12.23
C TYR A 100 6.15 -1.75 -12.50
N SER A 101 6.42 -0.47 -12.18
CA SER A 101 7.71 0.18 -12.34
C SER A 101 8.51 0.12 -11.05
N VAL A 102 9.75 -0.35 -11.13
CA VAL A 102 10.69 -0.33 -9.99
C VAL A 102 11.01 1.11 -9.59
N ASP A 103 11.19 2.01 -10.56
CA ASP A 103 11.52 3.42 -10.32
C ASP A 103 10.37 4.13 -9.59
N ASP A 104 9.12 3.83 -9.97
CA ASP A 104 7.95 4.40 -9.30
C ASP A 104 7.73 3.80 -7.91
N LEU A 105 8.04 2.51 -7.71
CA LEU A 105 8.07 1.89 -6.38
C LEU A 105 9.09 2.59 -5.48
N LEU A 106 10.30 2.86 -5.98
CA LEU A 106 11.33 3.57 -5.22
C LEU A 106 10.95 5.04 -4.98
N THR A 107 10.29 5.69 -5.94
CA THR A 107 9.74 7.03 -5.79
C THR A 107 8.68 7.05 -4.68
N ALA A 108 7.74 6.12 -4.69
CA ALA A 108 6.72 5.97 -3.65
C ALA A 108 7.36 5.71 -2.28
N HIS A 109 8.34 4.80 -2.20
CA HIS A 109 9.10 4.53 -0.99
C HIS A 109 9.81 5.79 -0.49
N GLY A 110 10.44 6.55 -1.37
CA GLY A 110 11.12 7.79 -1.05
C GLY A 110 10.20 8.85 -0.45
N ILE A 111 8.99 9.01 -1.00
CA ILE A 111 7.99 9.92 -0.45
C ILE A 111 7.51 9.44 0.92
N MET A 112 7.13 8.14 1.01
CA MET A 112 6.60 7.57 2.26
C MET A 112 7.57 7.64 3.42
N THR A 113 8.87 7.40 3.16
CA THR A 113 9.90 7.25 4.21
C THR A 113 10.76 8.49 4.39
N ARG A 114 10.47 9.58 3.68
CA ARG A 114 11.23 10.84 3.74
C ARG A 114 11.32 11.40 5.16
N GLY A 115 12.55 11.56 5.65
CA GLY A 115 12.82 12.03 7.01
C GLY A 115 12.52 11.03 8.12
N LEU A 116 12.17 9.78 7.78
CA LEU A 116 11.89 8.71 8.73
C LEU A 116 13.00 7.65 8.75
N VAL A 117 13.64 7.42 7.61
CA VAL A 117 14.75 6.46 7.47
C VAL A 117 15.89 7.07 6.65
N GLU A 118 17.12 6.54 6.84
CA GLU A 118 18.30 7.00 6.12
C GLU A 118 18.26 6.61 4.63
N GLU A 119 17.85 5.37 4.33
CA GLU A 119 17.83 4.81 2.98
C GLU A 119 16.44 4.99 2.32
N SER A 120 15.98 6.26 2.28
CA SER A 120 14.70 6.60 1.67
C SER A 120 14.78 6.60 0.14
N GLY A 121 13.86 5.93 -0.54
CA GLY A 121 13.78 5.90 -2.00
C GLY A 121 14.81 5.02 -2.70
N ILE A 122 15.53 4.20 -1.95
CA ILE A 122 16.52 3.25 -2.49
C ILE A 122 16.32 1.86 -1.88
N PHE A 123 16.85 0.85 -2.53
CA PHE A 123 16.97 -0.46 -1.91
C PHE A 123 17.98 -0.40 -0.76
N ARG A 124 17.69 -1.08 0.33
CA ARG A 124 18.57 -1.17 1.49
C ARG A 124 19.93 -1.76 1.12
N THR A 125 20.97 -1.26 1.77
CA THR A 125 22.33 -1.75 1.60
C THR A 125 22.77 -2.68 2.73
N ARG A 126 22.03 -2.69 3.84
CA ARG A 126 22.33 -3.49 5.04
C ARG A 126 21.42 -4.72 5.16
N PRO A 127 21.92 -5.84 5.71
CA PRO A 127 21.08 -6.96 6.09
C PRO A 127 20.03 -6.55 7.12
N VAL A 128 18.87 -7.20 7.08
CA VAL A 128 17.79 -7.04 8.07
C VAL A 128 17.34 -8.42 8.54
N GLY A 129 16.77 -8.46 9.75
CA GLY A 129 16.19 -9.68 10.32
C GLY A 129 15.10 -9.34 11.31
N VAL A 130 14.34 -10.35 11.67
CA VAL A 130 13.36 -10.30 12.76
C VAL A 130 14.00 -10.94 13.98
N VAL A 131 13.96 -10.24 15.10
CA VAL A 131 14.48 -10.73 16.39
C VAL A 131 13.34 -10.77 17.40
N ASP A 132 13.42 -11.69 18.35
CA ASP A 132 12.52 -11.72 19.50
C ASP A 132 12.92 -10.69 20.58
N SER A 133 12.17 -10.66 21.67
CA SER A 133 12.44 -9.76 22.80
C SER A 133 13.75 -10.11 23.55
N GLU A 134 14.30 -11.30 23.32
CA GLU A 134 15.54 -11.79 23.95
C GLU A 134 16.75 -11.58 23.02
N GLY A 135 16.54 -11.09 21.80
CA GLY A 135 17.58 -10.82 20.80
C GLY A 135 17.94 -12.03 19.92
N HIS A 136 17.19 -13.13 19.99
CA HIS A 136 17.40 -14.26 19.09
C HIS A 136 16.84 -13.93 17.71
N VAL A 137 17.60 -14.27 16.67
CA VAL A 137 17.17 -14.06 15.29
C VAL A 137 16.15 -15.12 14.91
N LEU A 138 14.91 -14.70 14.69
CA LEU A 138 13.81 -15.55 14.22
C LEU A 138 13.82 -15.75 12.71
N HIS A 139 14.24 -14.73 11.97
CA HIS A 139 14.29 -14.78 10.52
C HIS A 139 15.35 -13.81 9.98
N PHE A 140 16.12 -14.29 8.99
CA PHE A 140 17.01 -13.44 8.22
C PHE A 140 16.30 -12.99 6.94
N GLY A 141 16.26 -11.70 6.70
CA GLY A 141 15.80 -11.16 5.43
C GLY A 141 16.75 -11.52 4.29
N THR A 142 16.23 -11.48 3.07
CA THR A 142 17.04 -11.64 1.85
C THR A 142 18.25 -10.71 1.88
N LEU A 143 19.41 -11.19 1.43
CA LEU A 143 20.60 -10.34 1.34
C LEU A 143 20.35 -9.15 0.40
N PRO A 144 20.85 -7.94 0.73
CA PRO A 144 20.56 -6.70 0.00
C PRO A 144 20.82 -6.81 -1.51
N GLN A 145 21.88 -7.47 -1.91
CA GLN A 145 22.28 -7.61 -3.32
C GLN A 145 21.25 -8.36 -4.19
N TYR A 146 20.38 -9.17 -3.58
CA TYR A 146 19.36 -9.92 -4.33
C TYR A 146 17.98 -9.24 -4.32
N VAL A 147 17.81 -8.18 -3.51
CA VAL A 147 16.51 -7.52 -3.37
C VAL A 147 16.04 -6.88 -4.69
N PRO A 148 16.88 -6.14 -5.44
CA PRO A 148 16.46 -5.54 -6.70
C PRO A 148 15.93 -6.57 -7.70
N ASP A 149 16.65 -7.67 -7.91
CA ASP A 149 16.27 -8.72 -8.86
C ASP A 149 14.96 -9.39 -8.46
N LEU A 150 14.78 -9.69 -7.16
CA LEU A 150 13.55 -10.28 -6.64
C LEU A 150 12.34 -9.36 -6.74
N ILE A 151 12.54 -8.05 -6.59
CA ILE A 151 11.47 -7.07 -6.79
C ILE A 151 11.09 -6.99 -8.27
N MET A 152 12.06 -6.98 -9.19
CA MET A 152 11.78 -7.03 -10.63
C MET A 152 11.01 -8.29 -11.01
N GLU A 153 11.41 -9.46 -10.52
CA GLU A 153 10.70 -10.72 -10.74
C GLU A 153 9.26 -10.69 -10.19
N LEU A 154 9.07 -10.09 -9.00
CA LEU A 154 7.75 -9.93 -8.38
C LEU A 154 6.83 -9.05 -9.23
N LEU A 155 7.32 -7.89 -9.65
CA LEU A 155 6.52 -6.95 -10.45
C LEU A 155 6.18 -7.54 -11.83
N ASP A 156 7.11 -8.23 -12.48
CA ASP A 156 6.84 -8.95 -13.73
C ASP A 156 5.79 -10.06 -13.55
N TRP A 157 5.91 -10.83 -12.46
CA TRP A 157 4.91 -11.85 -12.13
C TRP A 157 3.52 -11.25 -11.92
N VAL A 158 3.40 -10.14 -11.17
CA VAL A 158 2.12 -9.45 -10.94
C VAL A 158 1.56 -8.93 -12.26
N LYS A 159 2.37 -8.24 -13.06
CA LYS A 159 2.01 -7.69 -14.37
C LYS A 159 1.46 -8.79 -15.30
N THR A 160 2.16 -9.90 -15.40
CA THR A 160 1.76 -11.03 -16.24
C THR A 160 0.42 -11.63 -15.78
N ARG A 161 0.21 -11.76 -14.47
CA ARG A 161 -1.03 -12.33 -13.90
C ARG A 161 -2.23 -11.42 -14.05
N VAL A 162 -2.05 -10.11 -13.87
CA VAL A 162 -3.11 -9.11 -14.01
C VAL A 162 -3.46 -8.92 -15.49
N TYR A 163 -2.46 -8.85 -16.37
CA TYR A 163 -2.66 -8.64 -17.81
C TYR A 163 -3.45 -9.79 -18.44
N LEU A 164 -3.18 -11.03 -18.10
CA LEU A 164 -3.92 -12.20 -18.60
C LEU A 164 -5.38 -12.23 -18.15
N LYS A 165 -5.72 -11.58 -17.02
CA LYS A 165 -7.12 -11.46 -16.56
C LYS A 165 -7.88 -10.34 -17.24
N THR A 166 -7.23 -9.25 -17.59
CA THR A 166 -7.87 -8.09 -18.24
C THR A 166 -8.13 -8.30 -19.73
N GLN A 167 -7.29 -9.07 -20.42
CA GLN A 167 -7.54 -9.42 -21.83
C GLN A 167 -8.71 -10.39 -22.05
N LYS A 168 -9.16 -11.11 -21.01
CA LYS A 168 -10.32 -12.02 -21.08
C LYS A 168 -11.68 -11.30 -20.92
N ARG A 169 -11.72 -9.99 -20.72
CA ARG A 169 -12.98 -9.25 -20.74
C ARG A 169 -13.27 -8.81 -22.18
N PRO A 170 -14.33 -9.36 -22.83
CA PRO A 170 -14.75 -8.84 -24.13
C PRO A 170 -15.10 -7.36 -23.94
N LYS A 171 -14.56 -6.51 -24.84
CA LYS A 171 -15.03 -5.12 -24.95
C LYS A 171 -16.54 -5.20 -25.17
N LYS A 172 -17.34 -4.75 -24.23
CA LYS A 172 -18.77 -4.57 -24.45
C LYS A 172 -18.90 -3.52 -25.56
N CYS A 173 -19.46 -3.95 -26.66
CA CYS A 173 -20.00 -3.06 -27.71
C CYS A 173 -21.09 -2.18 -27.13
#